data_302b156113919fb1abc30fcf1d1fa85e
#
_entry.id   302b156113919fb1abc30fcf1d1fa85e
#
_cell.length_a   1.000
_cell.length_b   1.000
_cell.length_c   1.000
_cell.angle_alpha   90.00
_cell.angle_beta   90.00
_cell.angle_gamma   90.00
#
_symmetry.space_group_name_H-M   'P 1'
#
loop_
_entity.id
_entity.type
_entity.pdbx_description
1 polymer ?
#
loop_
_entity_poly.entity_id
_entity_poly.type
_entity_poly.pdbx_seq_one_letter_code
_entity_poly.pdbx_strand_id
1 'polypeptide(L)'
;GQVLELSGAPEELLARVDEGATLYVSLADGLPAGFEPVVGLEPQSRERRREFEPITLSGVSGEPTLPACGSHRVRHRATHAQVLGTEADGSPAFTVAGYGRGRVFYLNVPIELYHTSTPGSFHTEGAPESWRVYRHVAADLLAGRAVSKSAPALAVTEHDLASGERLIIAINHSPEALVDRLALSPGWVWSEPLRGSVGADGTVVL
;
A
#
# COMPACT_ATOMS: atom_id res chain seq x y z
N GLY A 1 -1.30 -6.45 -13.24
CA GLY A 1 -2.16 -6.72 -12.12
C GLY A 1 -3.10 -7.85 -12.48
N GLN A 2 -3.01 -8.99 -11.80
CA GLN A 2 -4.07 -9.99 -11.89
C GLN A 2 -5.30 -9.39 -11.19
N VAL A 3 -6.35 -9.16 -11.94
CA VAL A 3 -7.70 -9.11 -11.40
C VAL A 3 -7.95 -10.54 -10.91
N LEU A 4 -7.84 -10.76 -9.61
CA LEU A 4 -8.30 -11.99 -9.00
C LEU A 4 -9.82 -12.01 -9.18
N GLU A 5 -10.32 -12.82 -10.11
CA GLU A 5 -11.72 -13.23 -10.08
C GLU A 5 -11.96 -13.96 -8.76
N LEU A 6 -12.72 -13.30 -7.90
CA LEU A 6 -13.04 -13.78 -6.55
C LEU A 6 -14.14 -14.86 -6.58
N SER A 7 -14.02 -15.86 -7.42
CA SER A 7 -14.82 -17.07 -7.31
C SER A 7 -14.13 -18.06 -6.35
N GLY A 8 -14.56 -18.10 -5.10
CA GLY A 8 -14.08 -19.02 -4.06
C GLY A 8 -12.94 -18.50 -3.17
N ALA A 9 -12.31 -17.36 -3.50
CA ALA A 9 -11.19 -16.80 -2.77
C ALA A 9 -11.52 -15.90 -1.56
N PRO A 10 -12.72 -15.30 -1.39
CA PRO A 10 -12.97 -14.39 -0.27
C PRO A 10 -12.80 -15.05 1.09
N GLU A 11 -13.31 -16.27 1.24
CA GLU A 11 -13.27 -16.99 2.51
C GLU A 11 -11.85 -17.38 2.91
N GLU A 12 -11.03 -17.82 1.94
CA GLU A 12 -9.62 -18.17 2.18
C GLU A 12 -8.80 -16.92 2.54
N LEU A 13 -9.02 -15.79 1.86
CA LEU A 13 -8.39 -14.52 2.18
C LEU A 13 -8.76 -14.05 3.59
N LEU A 14 -10.05 -14.13 3.94
CA LEU A 14 -10.52 -13.74 5.26
C LEU A 14 -9.99 -14.66 6.36
N ALA A 15 -9.85 -15.96 6.10
CA ALA A 15 -9.19 -16.88 7.03
C ALA A 15 -7.75 -16.47 7.32
N ARG A 16 -6.99 -16.04 6.29
CA ARG A 16 -5.64 -15.50 6.48
C ARG A 16 -5.61 -14.22 7.29
N VAL A 17 -6.59 -13.34 7.09
CA VAL A 17 -6.70 -12.12 7.90
C VAL A 17 -7.03 -12.47 9.35
N ASP A 18 -7.95 -13.41 9.58
CA ASP A 18 -8.27 -13.91 10.93
C ASP A 18 -7.03 -14.47 11.64
N GLU A 19 -6.12 -15.10 10.91
CA GLU A 19 -4.83 -15.59 11.39
C GLU A 19 -3.78 -14.49 11.65
N GLY A 20 -4.04 -13.23 11.27
CA GLY A 20 -3.16 -12.09 11.54
C GLY A 20 -2.60 -11.38 10.30
N ALA A 21 -3.02 -11.75 9.10
CA ALA A 21 -2.60 -11.05 7.88
C ALA A 21 -3.23 -9.66 7.77
N THR A 22 -2.61 -8.81 6.97
CA THR A 22 -3.17 -7.52 6.54
C THR A 22 -3.73 -7.66 5.13
N LEU A 23 -4.99 -7.29 4.95
CA LEU A 23 -5.65 -7.21 3.65
C LEU A 23 -5.84 -5.74 3.25
N TYR A 24 -5.52 -5.41 2.02
CA TYR A 24 -5.88 -4.13 1.40
C TYR A 24 -6.84 -4.35 0.25
N VAL A 25 -7.92 -3.58 0.22
CA VAL A 25 -8.96 -3.63 -0.80
C VAL A 25 -9.22 -2.23 -1.33
N SER A 26 -9.16 -2.07 -2.64
CA SER A 26 -9.50 -0.83 -3.33
C SER A 26 -10.60 -1.13 -4.36
N LEU A 27 -11.73 -0.44 -4.25
CA LEU A 27 -12.91 -0.74 -5.07
C LEU A 27 -13.60 0.54 -5.57
N ALA A 28 -14.10 0.47 -6.83
CA ALA A 28 -14.78 1.57 -7.48
C ALA A 28 -16.29 1.58 -7.25
N ASP A 29 -16.90 0.41 -7.18
CA ASP A 29 -18.34 0.24 -7.39
C ASP A 29 -19.07 -0.27 -6.14
N GLY A 30 -18.41 -0.32 -5.01
CA GLY A 30 -18.93 -0.81 -3.74
C GLY A 30 -18.33 -2.14 -3.32
N LEU A 31 -18.60 -2.52 -2.09
CA LEU A 31 -18.12 -3.76 -1.50
C LEU A 31 -18.87 -4.97 -2.06
N PRO A 32 -18.21 -6.13 -2.21
CA PRO A 32 -18.89 -7.39 -2.41
C PRO A 32 -19.85 -7.66 -1.24
N ALA A 33 -20.99 -8.30 -1.52
CA ALA A 33 -21.96 -8.66 -0.50
C ALA A 33 -21.30 -9.46 0.63
N GLY A 34 -21.57 -9.07 1.87
CA GLY A 34 -21.03 -9.70 3.08
C GLY A 34 -19.67 -9.17 3.53
N PHE A 35 -19.05 -8.22 2.78
CA PHE A 35 -17.80 -7.58 3.19
C PHE A 35 -17.99 -6.38 4.11
N GLU A 36 -19.19 -5.84 4.22
CA GLU A 36 -19.50 -4.68 5.05
C GLU A 36 -19.07 -4.87 6.53
N PRO A 37 -19.36 -6.01 7.19
CA PRO A 37 -18.87 -6.23 8.54
C PRO A 37 -17.35 -6.37 8.63
N VAL A 38 -16.72 -6.90 7.58
CA VAL A 38 -15.27 -7.13 7.53
C VAL A 38 -14.51 -5.82 7.47
N VAL A 39 -15.00 -4.87 6.66
CA VAL A 39 -14.38 -3.54 6.51
C VAL A 39 -14.88 -2.53 7.54
N GLY A 40 -15.88 -2.88 8.36
CA GLY A 40 -16.43 -2.03 9.40
C GLY A 40 -17.20 -0.82 8.87
N LEU A 41 -17.85 -0.98 7.72
CA LEU A 41 -18.59 0.07 7.04
C LEU A 41 -20.00 -0.39 6.70
N GLU A 42 -20.94 0.56 6.67
CA GLU A 42 -22.31 0.35 6.21
C GLU A 42 -22.57 1.27 5.01
N PRO A 43 -22.94 0.72 3.84
CA PRO A 43 -23.28 1.52 2.68
C PRO A 43 -24.57 2.29 2.91
N GLN A 44 -24.55 3.60 2.62
CA GLN A 44 -25.70 4.48 2.77
C GLN A 44 -26.36 4.79 1.41
N SER A 45 -25.55 5.06 0.41
CA SER A 45 -26.01 5.34 -0.94
C SER A 45 -24.93 4.99 -1.97
N ARG A 46 -25.37 4.69 -3.18
CA ARG A 46 -24.51 4.55 -4.35
C ARG A 46 -24.96 5.52 -5.41
N GLU A 47 -24.06 6.37 -5.87
CA GLU A 47 -24.37 7.41 -6.85
C GLU A 47 -23.30 7.53 -7.92
N ARG A 48 -23.66 8.08 -9.07
CA ARG A 48 -22.70 8.41 -10.10
C ARG A 48 -21.82 9.56 -9.61
N ARG A 49 -20.50 9.40 -9.71
CA ARG A 49 -19.55 10.46 -9.35
C ARG A 49 -19.70 11.60 -10.37
N ARG A 50 -19.97 12.77 -9.88
CA ARG A 50 -20.09 14.01 -10.69
C ARG A 50 -18.98 14.99 -10.40
N GLU A 51 -18.43 14.93 -9.19
CA GLU A 51 -17.35 15.75 -8.67
C GLU A 51 -16.14 14.89 -8.37
N PHE A 52 -14.97 15.40 -8.69
CA PHE A 52 -13.70 14.70 -8.57
C PHE A 52 -12.75 15.46 -7.62
N GLU A 53 -13.30 15.98 -6.53
CA GLU A 53 -12.50 16.60 -5.49
C GLU A 53 -11.54 15.60 -4.86
N PRO A 54 -10.30 16.03 -4.55
CA PRO A 54 -9.32 15.14 -3.95
C PRO A 54 -9.79 14.55 -2.61
N ILE A 55 -9.41 13.31 -2.37
CA ILE A 55 -9.61 12.64 -1.09
C ILE A 55 -8.44 12.98 -0.19
N THR A 56 -8.72 13.42 1.03
CA THR A 56 -7.70 13.76 2.03
C THR A 56 -7.46 12.58 2.97
N LEU A 57 -6.20 12.17 3.12
CA LEU A 57 -5.80 11.05 3.97
C LEU A 57 -5.18 11.55 5.28
N SER A 58 -5.98 12.14 6.15
CA SER A 58 -5.54 12.74 7.43
C SER A 58 -4.94 11.73 8.43
N GLY A 59 -5.26 10.45 8.31
CA GLY A 59 -4.69 9.38 9.13
C GLY A 59 -3.41 8.75 8.56
N VAL A 60 -2.90 9.26 7.43
CA VAL A 60 -1.67 8.78 6.78
C VAL A 60 -0.56 9.82 6.92
N SER A 61 0.64 9.39 7.25
CA SER A 61 1.79 10.30 7.43
C SER A 61 2.02 11.20 6.21
N GLY A 62 2.10 12.50 6.44
CA GLY A 62 2.21 13.53 5.41
C GLY A 62 0.88 13.95 4.80
N GLU A 63 -0.23 13.43 5.31
CA GLU A 63 -1.61 13.79 4.92
C GLU A 63 -1.80 13.93 3.39
N PRO A 64 -1.41 12.90 2.60
CA PRO A 64 -1.48 13.01 1.15
C PRO A 64 -2.92 13.15 0.67
N THR A 65 -3.08 13.75 -0.50
CA THR A 65 -4.34 13.74 -1.22
C THR A 65 -4.28 12.73 -2.37
N LEU A 66 -5.40 12.06 -2.61
CA LEU A 66 -5.57 11.17 -3.76
C LEU A 66 -6.59 11.74 -4.73
N PRO A 67 -6.43 11.52 -6.04
CA PRO A 67 -7.46 11.87 -6.99
C PRO A 67 -8.70 11.03 -6.73
N ALA A 68 -9.85 11.67 -6.64
CA ALA A 68 -11.10 10.94 -6.72
C ALA A 68 -11.24 10.36 -8.14
N CYS A 69 -11.46 9.07 -8.24
CA CYS A 69 -11.58 8.35 -9.52
C CYS A 69 -12.70 7.32 -9.46
N GLY A 70 -12.99 6.70 -10.60
CA GLY A 70 -14.13 5.80 -10.74
C GLY A 70 -15.42 6.51 -11.15
N SER A 71 -16.33 5.79 -11.80
CA SER A 71 -17.59 6.32 -12.33
C SER A 71 -18.68 6.47 -11.27
N HIS A 72 -18.55 5.77 -10.18
CA HIS A 72 -19.47 5.79 -9.05
C HIS A 72 -18.73 6.04 -7.75
N ARG A 73 -19.47 6.48 -6.74
CA ARG A 73 -19.01 6.44 -5.36
C ARG A 73 -20.09 5.79 -4.49
N VAL A 74 -19.65 5.13 -3.45
CA VAL A 74 -20.52 4.63 -2.39
C VAL A 74 -20.26 5.46 -1.15
N ARG A 75 -21.29 6.10 -0.63
CA ARG A 75 -21.22 6.74 0.68
C ARG A 75 -21.34 5.70 1.75
N HIS A 76 -20.43 5.72 2.69
CA HIS A 76 -20.41 4.81 3.81
C HIS A 76 -20.56 5.54 5.14
N ARG A 77 -21.13 4.85 6.11
CA ARG A 77 -21.05 5.20 7.52
C ARG A 77 -20.10 4.20 8.19
N ALA A 78 -19.12 4.69 8.92
CA ALA A 78 -18.26 3.82 9.72
C ALA A 78 -19.07 3.22 10.89
N THR A 79 -18.98 1.91 11.08
CA THR A 79 -19.56 1.18 12.21
C THR A 79 -18.52 0.93 13.28
N HIS A 80 -17.44 0.26 12.95
CA HIS A 80 -16.29 0.02 13.83
C HIS A 80 -14.94 0.29 13.17
N ALA A 81 -14.92 0.68 11.88
CA ALA A 81 -13.70 1.07 11.20
C ALA A 81 -13.18 2.42 11.73
N GLN A 82 -11.88 2.52 11.86
CA GLN A 82 -11.20 3.79 11.99
C GLN A 82 -11.09 4.47 10.63
N VAL A 83 -11.51 5.72 10.54
CA VAL A 83 -11.40 6.54 9.33
C VAL A 83 -10.00 7.14 9.26
N LEU A 84 -9.30 6.88 8.17
CA LEU A 84 -7.96 7.38 7.87
C LEU A 84 -7.96 8.43 6.75
N GLY A 85 -9.07 8.57 6.04
CA GLY A 85 -9.24 9.56 4.99
C GLY A 85 -10.71 9.72 4.61
N THR A 86 -11.05 10.91 4.11
CA THR A 86 -12.42 11.29 3.77
C THR A 86 -12.50 11.91 2.38
N GLU A 87 -13.66 11.78 1.76
CA GLU A 87 -14.07 12.62 0.63
C GLU A 87 -14.40 14.03 1.11
N ALA A 88 -14.57 14.97 0.20
CA ALA A 88 -14.84 16.37 0.50
C ALA A 88 -16.13 16.58 1.33
N ASP A 89 -17.12 15.69 1.19
CA ASP A 89 -18.35 15.72 1.97
C ASP A 89 -18.22 15.08 3.38
N GLY A 90 -17.02 14.64 3.75
CA GLY A 90 -16.73 14.00 5.03
C GLY A 90 -17.04 12.49 5.09
N SER A 91 -17.54 11.88 4.01
CA SER A 91 -17.78 10.45 4.00
C SER A 91 -16.46 9.66 4.01
N PRO A 92 -16.40 8.49 4.72
CA PRO A 92 -15.21 7.67 4.77
C PRO A 92 -14.75 7.23 3.38
N ALA A 93 -13.47 7.46 3.07
CA ALA A 93 -12.84 7.08 1.82
C ALA A 93 -11.69 6.11 2.01
N PHE A 94 -10.89 6.26 3.07
CA PHE A 94 -9.87 5.31 3.46
C PHE A 94 -10.06 4.92 4.91
N THR A 95 -10.12 3.61 5.18
CA THR A 95 -10.43 3.10 6.52
C THR A 95 -9.60 1.88 6.86
N VAL A 96 -9.52 1.56 8.15
CA VAL A 96 -8.98 0.29 8.66
C VAL A 96 -9.92 -0.30 9.70
N ALA A 97 -10.16 -1.59 9.62
CA ALA A 97 -10.94 -2.37 10.59
C ALA A 97 -10.15 -3.59 11.07
N GLY A 98 -10.31 -3.96 12.33
CA GLY A 98 -9.83 -5.24 12.84
C GLY A 98 -10.72 -6.38 12.36
N TYR A 99 -10.10 -7.51 11.98
CA TYR A 99 -10.78 -8.75 11.65
C TYR A 99 -9.97 -9.92 12.20
N GLY A 100 -10.50 -10.64 13.16
CA GLY A 100 -9.73 -11.64 13.90
C GLY A 100 -8.47 -11.05 14.53
N ARG A 101 -7.32 -11.63 14.26
CA ARG A 101 -6.01 -11.12 14.70
C ARG A 101 -5.36 -10.15 13.70
N GLY A 102 -5.93 -10.02 12.50
CA GLY A 102 -5.43 -9.16 11.45
C GLY A 102 -6.25 -7.89 11.26
N ARG A 103 -6.10 -7.28 10.12
CA ARG A 103 -6.77 -6.03 9.78
C ARG A 103 -7.05 -5.90 8.30
N VAL A 104 -8.10 -5.15 7.97
CA VAL A 104 -8.50 -4.86 6.60
C VAL A 104 -8.47 -3.37 6.38
N PHE A 105 -7.67 -2.93 5.41
CA PHE A 105 -7.70 -1.58 4.87
C PHE A 105 -8.63 -1.54 3.66
N TYR A 106 -9.49 -0.56 3.62
CA TYR A 106 -10.39 -0.34 2.51
C TYR A 106 -10.26 1.08 1.96
N LEU A 107 -10.06 1.19 0.65
CA LEU A 107 -10.03 2.45 -0.09
C LEU A 107 -11.22 2.50 -1.06
N ASN A 108 -12.07 3.50 -0.93
CA ASN A 108 -13.31 3.68 -1.69
C ASN A 108 -13.10 4.34 -3.07
N VAL A 109 -11.94 4.17 -3.65
CA VAL A 109 -11.60 4.57 -5.02
C VAL A 109 -10.64 3.58 -5.64
N PRO A 110 -10.75 3.29 -6.94
CA PRO A 110 -9.88 2.36 -7.64
C PRO A 110 -8.58 3.05 -8.07
N ILE A 111 -7.73 3.39 -7.10
CA ILE A 111 -6.50 4.15 -7.38
C ILE A 111 -5.56 3.41 -8.34
N GLU A 112 -5.57 2.09 -8.33
CA GLU A 112 -4.79 1.25 -9.24
C GLU A 112 -5.30 1.41 -10.69
N LEU A 113 -6.62 1.48 -10.87
CA LEU A 113 -7.21 1.73 -12.17
C LEU A 113 -6.88 3.15 -12.67
N TYR A 114 -6.86 4.14 -11.78
CA TYR A 114 -6.40 5.49 -12.11
C TYR A 114 -4.98 5.46 -12.67
N HIS A 115 -4.06 4.78 -12.00
CA HIS A 115 -2.67 4.69 -12.45
C HIS A 115 -2.51 3.96 -13.78
N THR A 116 -3.29 2.92 -14.04
CA THR A 116 -3.21 2.18 -15.30
C THR A 116 -3.85 2.94 -16.47
N SER A 117 -4.80 3.82 -16.19
CA SER A 117 -5.53 4.59 -17.22
C SER A 117 -4.98 5.99 -17.47
N THR A 118 -4.06 6.47 -16.62
CA THR A 118 -3.47 7.82 -16.71
C THR A 118 -2.03 7.72 -17.21
N PRO A 119 -1.74 8.15 -18.46
CA PRO A 119 -0.39 8.15 -18.98
C PRO A 119 0.57 8.95 -18.09
N GLY A 120 1.73 8.40 -17.79
CA GLY A 120 2.76 9.08 -17.01
C GLY A 120 2.46 9.23 -15.51
N SER A 121 1.41 8.60 -14.99
CA SER A 121 0.97 8.74 -13.58
C SER A 121 2.03 8.44 -12.51
N PHE A 122 3.13 7.77 -12.89
CA PHE A 122 4.27 7.48 -12.00
C PHE A 122 5.51 8.35 -12.24
N HIS A 123 5.53 9.12 -13.34
CA HIS A 123 6.73 9.82 -13.82
C HIS A 123 6.53 11.32 -14.04
N THR A 124 5.30 11.82 -13.92
CA THR A 124 4.99 13.24 -14.06
C THR A 124 5.25 13.98 -12.76
N GLU A 125 5.77 15.19 -12.86
CA GLU A 125 5.83 16.10 -11.73
C GLU A 125 4.41 16.36 -11.19
N GLY A 126 4.25 16.29 -9.87
CA GLY A 126 2.94 16.38 -9.23
C GLY A 126 2.07 15.11 -9.32
N ALA A 127 2.65 13.96 -9.71
CA ALA A 127 1.94 12.69 -9.63
C ALA A 127 1.42 12.44 -8.20
N PRO A 128 0.22 11.84 -8.05
CA PRO A 128 -0.35 11.57 -6.74
C PRO A 128 0.57 10.70 -5.89
N GLU A 129 0.74 11.06 -4.62
CA GLU A 129 1.56 10.30 -3.68
C GLU A 129 0.86 9.03 -3.16
N SER A 130 0.17 8.31 -4.04
CA SER A 130 -0.56 7.06 -3.71
C SER A 130 0.33 5.97 -3.10
N TRP A 131 1.64 6.00 -3.35
CA TRP A 131 2.61 5.12 -2.70
C TRP A 131 2.57 5.23 -1.16
N ARG A 132 2.11 6.35 -0.60
CA ARG A 132 1.95 6.54 0.84
C ARG A 132 0.87 5.64 1.42
N VAL A 133 -0.19 5.35 0.65
CA VAL A 133 -1.22 4.38 1.04
C VAL A 133 -0.59 3.01 1.24
N TYR A 134 0.15 2.54 0.24
CA TYR A 134 0.79 1.21 0.30
C TYR A 134 1.83 1.13 1.41
N ARG A 135 2.60 2.20 1.60
CA ARG A 135 3.56 2.28 2.71
C ARG A 135 2.86 2.25 4.08
N HIS A 136 1.72 2.92 4.22
CA HIS A 136 0.92 2.90 5.44
C HIS A 136 0.35 1.50 5.71
N VAL A 137 -0.24 0.86 4.70
CA VAL A 137 -0.77 -0.50 4.78
C VAL A 137 0.32 -1.51 5.14
N ALA A 138 1.51 -1.36 4.57
CA ALA A 138 2.65 -2.25 4.77
C ALA A 138 3.56 -1.86 5.96
N ALA A 139 3.15 -0.92 6.82
CA ALA A 139 4.03 -0.35 7.86
C ALA A 139 4.68 -1.40 8.77
N ASP A 140 3.93 -2.41 9.21
CA ASP A 140 4.46 -3.48 10.07
C ASP A 140 5.46 -4.38 9.33
N LEU A 141 5.20 -4.66 8.05
CA LEU A 141 6.13 -5.41 7.21
C LEU A 141 7.42 -4.62 6.98
N LEU A 142 7.30 -3.32 6.78
CA LEU A 142 8.45 -2.43 6.60
C LEU A 142 9.27 -2.27 7.88
N ALA A 143 8.63 -2.33 9.05
CA ALA A 143 9.32 -2.31 10.35
C ALA A 143 10.20 -3.55 10.58
N GLY A 144 9.88 -4.68 9.96
CA GLY A 144 10.66 -5.92 10.01
C GLY A 144 11.80 -6.02 8.99
N ARG A 145 12.03 -4.97 8.18
CA ARG A 145 13.10 -4.98 7.17
C ARG A 145 14.48 -4.90 7.78
N ALA A 146 15.42 -5.64 7.18
CA ALA A 146 16.83 -5.60 7.57
C ALA A 146 17.54 -4.34 7.07
N VAL A 147 17.06 -3.74 5.97
CA VAL A 147 17.65 -2.54 5.38
C VAL A 147 16.63 -1.46 5.07
N SER A 148 17.07 -0.21 5.16
CA SER A 148 16.37 0.96 4.63
C SER A 148 17.24 1.67 3.59
N LYS A 149 16.59 2.44 2.71
CA LYS A 149 17.21 3.18 1.60
C LYS A 149 16.70 4.62 1.55
N SER A 150 17.43 5.51 0.91
CA SER A 150 16.98 6.90 0.70
C SER A 150 16.55 7.19 -0.73
N ALA A 151 17.23 6.63 -1.74
CA ALA A 151 16.94 6.91 -3.13
C ALA A 151 15.61 6.27 -3.59
N PRO A 152 14.64 7.04 -4.11
CA PRO A 152 13.38 6.52 -4.61
C PRO A 152 13.55 5.50 -5.74
N ALA A 153 14.47 5.74 -6.66
CA ALA A 153 14.74 4.90 -7.82
C ALA A 153 15.42 3.56 -7.48
N LEU A 154 15.90 3.39 -6.24
CA LEU A 154 16.48 2.13 -5.80
C LEU A 154 15.35 1.22 -5.30
N ALA A 155 15.08 0.09 -5.96
CA ALA A 155 14.27 -0.97 -5.38
C ALA A 155 15.13 -1.89 -4.52
N VAL A 156 14.58 -2.35 -3.39
CA VAL A 156 15.24 -3.31 -2.50
C VAL A 156 14.26 -4.41 -2.14
N THR A 157 14.66 -5.66 -2.39
CA THR A 157 13.95 -6.84 -1.92
C THR A 157 14.78 -7.61 -0.90
N GLU A 158 14.13 -8.31 0.00
CA GLU A 158 14.75 -9.07 1.09
C GLU A 158 14.20 -10.49 1.10
N HIS A 159 15.08 -11.48 1.20
CA HIS A 159 14.73 -12.89 1.15
C HIS A 159 15.42 -13.64 2.27
N ASP A 160 14.65 -14.22 3.18
CA ASP A 160 15.17 -15.06 4.26
C ASP A 160 15.72 -16.36 3.69
N LEU A 161 16.93 -16.73 4.12
CA LEU A 161 17.58 -17.98 3.76
C LEU A 161 17.48 -18.98 4.93
N ALA A 162 17.53 -20.26 4.60
CA ALA A 162 17.50 -21.34 5.60
C ALA A 162 18.68 -21.29 6.60
N SER A 163 19.77 -20.62 6.23
CA SER A 163 20.93 -20.38 7.10
C SER A 163 20.67 -19.36 8.22
N GLY A 164 19.54 -18.64 8.19
CA GLY A 164 19.27 -17.50 9.08
C GLY A 164 19.82 -16.17 8.55
N GLU A 165 20.48 -16.20 7.40
CA GLU A 165 20.90 -15.00 6.67
C GLU A 165 19.73 -14.41 5.89
N ARG A 166 19.88 -13.15 5.45
CA ARG A 166 18.91 -12.48 4.57
C ARG A 166 19.63 -11.97 3.33
N LEU A 167 19.19 -12.44 2.16
CA LEU A 167 19.67 -11.96 0.88
C LEU A 167 18.99 -10.62 0.56
N ILE A 168 19.80 -9.59 0.34
CA ILE A 168 19.34 -8.28 -0.10
C ILE A 168 19.63 -8.11 -1.58
N ILE A 169 18.61 -7.79 -2.37
CA ILE A 169 18.76 -7.48 -3.79
C ILE A 169 18.40 -6.01 -3.98
N ALA A 170 19.37 -5.23 -4.45
CA ALA A 170 19.19 -3.82 -4.79
C ALA A 170 19.18 -3.66 -6.32
N ILE A 171 18.18 -2.96 -6.85
CA ILE A 171 17.99 -2.76 -8.30
C ILE A 171 17.82 -1.27 -8.56
N ASN A 172 18.69 -0.72 -9.41
CA ASN A 172 18.54 0.65 -9.88
C ASN A 172 17.52 0.70 -11.02
N HIS A 173 16.42 1.43 -10.82
CA HIS A 173 15.39 1.69 -11.83
C HIS A 173 15.61 3.04 -12.56
N SER A 174 16.66 3.78 -12.23
CA SER A 174 17.06 4.98 -12.97
C SER A 174 17.84 4.58 -14.22
N PRO A 175 17.76 5.35 -15.33
CA PRO A 175 18.68 5.19 -16.47
C PRO A 175 20.10 5.66 -16.17
N GLU A 176 20.30 6.35 -15.06
CA GLU A 176 21.58 6.89 -14.63
C GLU A 176 22.19 6.06 -13.49
N ALA A 177 23.51 6.13 -13.35
CA ALA A 177 24.19 5.51 -12.21
C ALA A 177 23.67 6.11 -10.89
N LEU A 178 23.39 5.26 -9.93
CA LEU A 178 22.82 5.63 -8.64
C LEU A 178 23.76 5.23 -7.52
N VAL A 179 23.98 6.18 -6.62
CA VAL A 179 24.70 5.95 -5.36
C VAL A 179 23.71 6.15 -4.22
N ASP A 180 23.56 5.15 -3.37
CA ASP A 180 22.73 5.25 -2.16
C ASP A 180 23.40 4.53 -0.99
N ARG A 181 22.89 4.76 0.20
CA ARG A 181 23.31 4.09 1.41
C ARG A 181 22.20 3.22 1.94
N LEU A 182 22.47 1.92 2.00
CA LEU A 182 21.59 0.96 2.67
C LEU A 182 21.92 0.97 4.17
N ALA A 183 21.01 1.53 4.97
CA ALA A 183 21.18 1.54 6.42
C ALA A 183 20.59 0.24 7.01
N LEU A 184 21.43 -0.48 7.78
CA LEU A 184 21.02 -1.70 8.48
C LEU A 184 20.12 -1.37 9.68
N SER A 185 19.09 -2.17 9.86
CA SER A 185 18.32 -2.20 11.10
C SER A 185 19.13 -2.83 12.23
N PRO A 186 18.85 -2.50 13.49
CA PRO A 186 19.54 -3.07 14.63
C PRO A 186 19.55 -4.61 14.62
N GLY A 187 20.71 -5.21 14.93
CA GLY A 187 20.88 -6.67 14.97
C GLY A 187 21.34 -7.30 13.65
N TRP A 188 21.43 -6.53 12.56
CA TRP A 188 21.95 -7.00 11.29
C TRP A 188 23.37 -6.53 11.07
N VAL A 189 24.16 -7.36 10.38
CA VAL A 189 25.52 -7.07 9.94
C VAL A 189 25.70 -7.48 8.48
N TRP A 190 26.52 -6.73 7.73
CA TRP A 190 26.85 -7.14 6.38
C TRP A 190 27.76 -8.36 6.38
N SER A 191 27.42 -9.34 5.53
CA SER A 191 28.33 -10.40 5.12
C SER A 191 28.93 -10.06 3.74
N GLU A 192 29.79 -10.94 3.21
CA GLU A 192 30.37 -10.73 1.87
C GLU A 192 29.28 -10.73 0.79
N PRO A 193 29.25 -9.74 -0.14
CA PRO A 193 28.28 -9.69 -1.20
C PRO A 193 28.55 -10.79 -2.24
N LEU A 194 27.49 -11.43 -2.73
CA LEU A 194 27.57 -12.44 -3.79
C LEU A 194 27.87 -11.81 -5.16
N ARG A 195 27.37 -10.60 -5.40
CA ARG A 195 27.61 -9.79 -6.61
C ARG A 195 27.55 -8.30 -6.26
N GLY A 196 28.35 -7.51 -6.95
CA GLY A 196 28.46 -6.08 -6.69
C GLY A 196 29.35 -5.78 -5.49
N SER A 197 29.38 -4.53 -5.10
CA SER A 197 30.12 -4.08 -3.92
C SER A 197 29.20 -3.28 -3.01
N VAL A 198 29.23 -3.60 -1.73
CA VAL A 198 28.65 -2.79 -0.67
C VAL A 198 29.82 -2.30 0.18
N GLY A 199 29.96 -0.99 0.33
CA GLY A 199 30.96 -0.41 1.22
C GLY A 199 30.68 -0.82 2.68
N ALA A 200 31.71 -0.78 3.51
CA ALA A 200 31.59 -1.09 4.93
C ALA A 200 30.55 -0.23 5.67
N ASP A 201 30.24 0.94 5.14
CA ASP A 201 29.23 1.88 5.61
C ASP A 201 27.83 1.64 5.01
N GLY A 202 27.66 0.60 4.18
CA GLY A 202 26.41 0.29 3.49
C GLY A 202 26.23 1.04 2.15
N THR A 203 27.22 1.78 1.66
CA THR A 203 27.14 2.46 0.35
C THR A 203 27.09 1.44 -0.79
N VAL A 204 26.12 1.60 -1.69
CA VAL A 204 25.99 0.84 -2.94
C VAL A 204 26.12 1.77 -4.13
N VAL A 205 26.80 1.30 -5.18
CA VAL A 205 26.92 1.97 -6.48
C VAL A 205 26.33 1.04 -7.52
N LEU A 206 25.28 1.45 -8.22
CA LEU A 206 24.48 0.66 -9.16
C LEU A 206 24.25 1.41 -10.47
#